data_edb7f1783b703c3c0b93659e2e9dd051
#
_entry.id   edb7f1783b703c3c0b93659e2e9dd051
#
_cell.length_a   1.000
_cell.length_b   1.000
_cell.length_c   1.000
_cell.angle_alpha   90.00
_cell.angle_beta   90.00
_cell.angle_gamma   90.00
#
_symmetry.space_group_name_H-M   'P 1'
#
loop_
_entity.id
_entity.type
_entity.pdbx_description
1 polymer ?
#
loop_
_entity_poly.entity_id
_entity_poly.type
_entity_poly.pdbx_seq_one_letter_code
_entity_poly.pdbx_strand_id
1 'polypeptide(L)'
;MRKTVLLALTSFLLSGCAVSETKALNNPSSHLTATPQPVSLKLDDYTSSKIDTILKHQTSPMDTGQRTNAISAFFMGTPYRANMLRGTNSMAEQLVIDFRGLDCFTYLEYVETLRKSSSESDFEKNLIETRYKNGTVGFLNRRHFFSDWANDKDHALADDLTSRISPHAVSIEKNLNAKSDGTAYLPGLPTVRRTITYIPSKFVDKEVVSHLQTGDYIGLYTELPGLDVTHVGFFIRTDKGPVLRHASLKKGKVVDLPFLDYVSQKPGIVVYRPKTQAYPSPPLPTHPQRDGARSFPITP
;
A
#
# COMPACT_ATOMS: atom_id res chain seq x y z
N MET A 1 -54.15 -23.59 -35.18
CA MET A 1 -53.68 -23.68 -36.58
C MET A 1 -52.19 -24.08 -36.53
N ARG A 2 -51.93 -25.32 -36.94
CA ARG A 2 -50.59 -25.93 -37.05
C ARG A 2 -49.91 -25.37 -38.31
N LYS A 3 -48.62 -25.03 -38.21
CA LYS A 3 -47.75 -24.98 -39.38
C LYS A 3 -46.40 -25.63 -39.03
N THR A 4 -46.21 -26.78 -39.63
CA THR A 4 -45.03 -27.60 -39.76
C THR A 4 -44.18 -27.08 -40.94
N VAL A 5 -42.86 -26.97 -40.78
CA VAL A 5 -41.91 -26.90 -41.92
C VAL A 5 -40.59 -27.47 -41.37
N LEU A 6 -40.19 -28.53 -41.73
CA LEU A 6 -39.53 -29.31 -42.79
C LEU A 6 -37.99 -29.21 -42.68
N LEU A 7 -37.43 -30.38 -42.41
CA LEU A 7 -36.01 -30.74 -42.41
C LEU A 7 -35.44 -30.68 -43.85
N ALA A 8 -34.21 -30.21 -43.96
CA ALA A 8 -33.36 -30.52 -45.11
C ALA A 8 -31.99 -30.98 -44.64
N LEU A 9 -31.74 -32.27 -44.74
CA LEU A 9 -30.42 -32.90 -44.75
C LEU A 9 -29.73 -32.64 -46.09
N THR A 10 -28.48 -32.24 -46.07
CA THR A 10 -27.58 -32.43 -47.21
C THR A 10 -26.23 -32.96 -46.72
N SER A 11 -26.01 -34.20 -47.07
CA SER A 11 -24.73 -34.92 -46.98
C SER A 11 -23.81 -34.44 -48.12
N PHE A 12 -22.53 -34.18 -47.85
CA PHE A 12 -21.48 -34.21 -48.89
C PHE A 12 -20.16 -34.76 -48.32
N LEU A 13 -19.82 -35.82 -48.79
CA LEU A 13 -18.70 -36.61 -49.26
C LEU A 13 -17.28 -36.23 -48.86
N LEU A 14 -16.60 -37.25 -48.35
CA LEU A 14 -15.18 -37.41 -48.16
C LEU A 14 -14.37 -37.14 -49.46
N SER A 15 -13.27 -36.43 -49.32
CA SER A 15 -12.15 -36.56 -50.25
C SER A 15 -10.85 -36.55 -49.43
N GLY A 16 -10.16 -37.67 -49.49
CA GLY A 16 -8.86 -37.86 -48.85
C GLY A 16 -7.75 -37.23 -49.70
N CYS A 17 -6.74 -36.71 -49.03
CA CYS A 17 -5.43 -36.47 -49.66
C CYS A 17 -4.32 -36.69 -48.62
N ALA A 18 -3.49 -37.59 -49.04
CA ALA A 18 -2.10 -37.96 -48.74
C ALA A 18 -1.36 -37.28 -47.57
N VAL A 19 -0.86 -38.15 -46.71
CA VAL A 19 0.17 -37.89 -45.68
C VAL A 19 1.52 -37.67 -46.40
N SER A 20 2.14 -36.52 -46.18
CA SER A 20 3.55 -36.28 -46.46
C SER A 20 4.28 -36.15 -45.10
N GLU A 21 5.07 -37.17 -44.77
CA GLU A 21 5.98 -37.16 -43.62
C GLU A 21 7.11 -36.16 -43.87
N THR A 22 7.13 -35.05 -43.13
CA THR A 22 8.32 -34.23 -43.00
C THR A 22 8.92 -34.47 -41.62
N LYS A 23 10.15 -35.02 -41.61
CA LYS A 23 11.00 -35.20 -40.45
C LYS A 23 11.13 -33.88 -39.68
N ALA A 24 10.63 -33.86 -38.43
CA ALA A 24 10.91 -32.77 -37.50
C ALA A 24 12.37 -32.86 -37.04
N LEU A 25 13.14 -31.86 -37.39
CA LEU A 25 14.42 -31.54 -36.76
C LEU A 25 14.16 -31.00 -35.34
N ASN A 26 14.52 -31.79 -34.35
CA ASN A 26 14.55 -31.38 -32.97
C ASN A 26 15.58 -30.28 -32.77
N ASN A 27 15.11 -29.06 -32.67
CA ASN A 27 15.90 -27.94 -32.13
C ASN A 27 15.47 -27.76 -30.66
N PRO A 28 16.36 -27.90 -29.68
CA PRO A 28 16.01 -27.55 -28.29
C PRO A 28 15.89 -26.05 -28.19
N SER A 29 14.68 -25.53 -28.22
CA SER A 29 14.39 -24.14 -27.85
C SER A 29 14.80 -23.91 -26.41
N SER A 30 15.95 -23.27 -26.22
CA SER A 30 16.33 -22.69 -24.96
C SER A 30 15.28 -21.62 -24.59
N HIS A 31 14.35 -21.99 -23.73
CA HIS A 31 13.56 -21.00 -23.01
C HIS A 31 14.50 -20.22 -22.09
N LEU A 32 15.09 -19.15 -22.63
CA LEU A 32 15.63 -18.08 -21.82
C LEU A 32 14.45 -17.46 -21.09
N THR A 33 14.26 -17.85 -19.84
CA THR A 33 13.47 -17.10 -18.89
C THR A 33 14.18 -15.77 -18.68
N ALA A 34 13.82 -14.78 -19.49
CA ALA A 34 14.24 -13.40 -19.25
C ALA A 34 13.63 -12.99 -17.90
N THR A 35 14.47 -12.91 -16.88
CA THR A 35 14.14 -12.24 -15.63
C THR A 35 13.69 -10.83 -16.02
N PRO A 36 12.46 -10.39 -15.63
CA PRO A 36 12.04 -9.03 -15.92
C PRO A 36 13.08 -8.08 -15.30
N GLN A 37 13.80 -7.34 -16.13
CA GLN A 37 14.66 -6.27 -15.66
C GLN A 37 13.75 -5.22 -15.01
N PRO A 38 14.10 -4.70 -13.81
CA PRO A 38 13.33 -3.64 -13.21
C PRO A 38 13.35 -2.44 -14.18
N VAL A 39 12.19 -2.09 -14.70
CA VAL A 39 12.03 -0.85 -15.46
C VAL A 39 12.18 0.26 -14.43
N SER A 40 13.36 0.89 -14.38
CA SER A 40 13.57 2.09 -13.57
C SER A 40 12.58 3.15 -14.06
N LEU A 41 11.59 3.45 -13.25
CA LEU A 41 10.63 4.53 -13.51
C LEU A 41 11.36 5.86 -13.37
N LYS A 42 11.48 6.61 -14.46
CA LYS A 42 11.93 7.99 -14.36
C LYS A 42 10.85 8.80 -13.64
N LEU A 43 11.08 9.14 -12.37
CA LEU A 43 10.20 10.01 -11.59
C LEU A 43 10.20 11.41 -12.20
N ASP A 44 9.11 12.15 -12.01
CA ASP A 44 9.11 13.58 -12.28
C ASP A 44 9.97 14.33 -11.25
N ASP A 45 10.55 15.47 -11.66
CA ASP A 45 11.52 16.21 -10.86
C ASP A 45 10.96 16.67 -9.49
N TYR A 46 9.66 16.96 -9.42
CA TYR A 46 9.01 17.34 -8.16
C TYR A 46 8.96 16.17 -7.18
N THR A 47 8.54 15.00 -7.65
CA THR A 47 8.45 13.79 -6.83
C THR A 47 9.82 13.34 -6.35
N SER A 48 10.82 13.28 -7.23
CA SER A 48 12.21 12.94 -6.90
C SER A 48 12.81 13.91 -5.88
N SER A 49 12.71 15.22 -6.12
CA SER A 49 13.21 16.25 -5.19
C SER A 49 12.52 16.18 -3.83
N LYS A 50 11.23 15.85 -3.78
CA LYS A 50 10.50 15.72 -2.52
C LYS A 50 10.90 14.48 -1.74
N ILE A 51 11.12 13.34 -2.42
CA ILE A 51 11.67 12.13 -1.79
C ILE A 51 13.02 12.46 -1.14
N ASP A 52 13.95 13.03 -1.88
CA ASP A 52 15.27 13.42 -1.38
C ASP A 52 15.19 14.36 -0.17
N THR A 53 14.32 15.36 -0.23
CA THR A 53 14.11 16.29 0.87
C THR A 53 13.64 15.58 2.12
N ILE A 54 12.62 14.72 2.00
CA ILE A 54 12.08 13.96 3.14
C ILE A 54 13.15 13.04 3.73
N LEU A 55 13.90 12.31 2.90
CA LEU A 55 14.93 11.38 3.36
C LEU A 55 16.08 12.11 4.08
N LYS A 56 16.50 13.26 3.59
CA LYS A 56 17.53 14.09 4.24
C LYS A 56 17.12 14.60 5.64
N HIS A 57 15.83 14.77 5.90
CA HIS A 57 15.32 15.18 7.21
C HIS A 57 15.18 14.02 8.22
N GLN A 58 15.46 12.77 7.81
CA GLN A 58 15.34 11.59 8.67
C GLN A 58 16.66 11.14 9.31
N THR A 59 17.65 12.01 9.43
CA THR A 59 19.01 11.68 9.91
C THR A 59 19.09 11.47 11.42
N SER A 60 18.13 11.95 12.21
CA SER A 60 18.11 11.75 13.65
C SER A 60 17.48 10.41 14.05
N PRO A 61 17.95 9.77 15.13
CA PRO A 61 17.26 8.62 15.70
C PRO A 61 15.82 8.98 16.07
N MET A 62 14.86 8.28 15.48
CA MET A 62 13.43 8.44 15.73
C MET A 62 12.80 7.06 15.86
N ASP A 63 11.86 6.91 16.80
CA ASP A 63 11.00 5.74 16.80
C ASP A 63 10.05 5.72 15.58
N THR A 64 9.35 4.62 15.40
CA THR A 64 8.43 4.40 14.27
C THR A 64 7.35 5.50 14.20
N GLY A 65 6.77 5.88 15.34
CA GLY A 65 5.72 6.90 15.40
C GLY A 65 6.22 8.30 15.10
N GLN A 66 7.35 8.68 15.68
CA GLN A 66 8.01 9.96 15.41
C GLN A 66 8.36 10.12 13.94
N ARG A 67 8.92 9.06 13.33
CA ARG A 67 9.25 9.04 11.91
C ARG A 67 8.00 9.17 11.04
N THR A 68 6.94 8.41 11.34
CA THR A 68 5.66 8.51 10.63
C THR A 68 5.09 9.92 10.73
N ASN A 69 5.11 10.54 11.92
CA ASN A 69 4.65 11.91 12.09
C ASN A 69 5.46 12.91 11.26
N ALA A 70 6.79 12.83 11.32
CA ALA A 70 7.68 13.73 10.58
C ALA A 70 7.44 13.59 9.06
N ILE A 71 7.44 12.37 8.51
CA ILE A 71 7.23 12.12 7.08
C ILE A 71 5.85 12.56 6.63
N SER A 72 4.80 12.17 7.37
CA SER A 72 3.43 12.51 7.00
C SER A 72 3.19 14.02 6.98
N ALA A 73 3.88 14.78 7.81
CA ALA A 73 3.79 16.24 7.83
C ALA A 73 4.29 16.92 6.54
N PHE A 74 5.25 16.32 5.83
CA PHE A 74 5.71 16.84 4.53
C PHE A 74 4.62 16.85 3.45
N PHE A 75 3.56 16.07 3.62
CA PHE A 75 2.44 16.02 2.69
C PHE A 75 1.28 16.95 3.08
N MET A 76 1.37 17.69 4.19
CA MET A 76 0.31 18.63 4.57
C MET A 76 0.02 19.62 3.44
N GLY A 77 -1.25 19.79 3.11
CA GLY A 77 -1.68 20.66 2.01
C GLY A 77 -1.56 20.04 0.61
N THR A 78 -0.94 18.87 0.43
CA THR A 78 -0.90 18.17 -0.87
C THR A 78 -2.32 17.91 -1.37
N PRO A 79 -2.65 18.23 -2.65
CA PRO A 79 -3.99 18.05 -3.20
C PRO A 79 -4.49 16.61 -3.12
N TYR A 80 -5.78 16.44 -2.81
CA TYR A 80 -6.45 15.15 -2.94
C TYR A 80 -6.69 14.84 -4.43
N ARG A 81 -6.25 13.66 -4.86
CA ARG A 81 -6.53 13.12 -6.20
C ARG A 81 -6.87 11.64 -6.10
N ALA A 82 -8.09 11.30 -6.49
CA ALA A 82 -8.50 9.90 -6.59
C ALA A 82 -8.02 9.25 -7.90
N ASN A 83 -8.01 7.91 -7.91
CA ASN A 83 -7.77 7.10 -9.11
C ASN A 83 -6.41 7.36 -9.80
N MET A 84 -5.38 7.63 -9.01
CA MET A 84 -4.03 7.87 -9.54
C MET A 84 -3.35 6.58 -10.02
N LEU A 85 -3.71 5.43 -9.45
CA LEU A 85 -3.12 4.13 -9.82
C LEU A 85 -3.68 3.64 -11.16
N ARG A 86 -2.82 3.00 -11.95
CA ARG A 86 -3.16 2.50 -13.28
C ARG A 86 -2.99 1.00 -13.32
N GLY A 87 -4.00 0.32 -13.81
CA GLY A 87 -4.07 -1.13 -13.94
C GLY A 87 -5.47 -1.61 -13.59
N THR A 88 -5.96 -2.58 -14.36
CA THR A 88 -7.24 -3.25 -14.15
C THR A 88 -7.08 -4.72 -14.54
N ASN A 89 -8.12 -5.52 -14.44
CA ASN A 89 -8.10 -6.89 -14.95
C ASN A 89 -7.80 -6.98 -16.47
N SER A 90 -8.09 -5.93 -17.23
CA SER A 90 -7.90 -5.87 -18.70
C SER A 90 -6.76 -4.94 -19.13
N MET A 91 -6.14 -4.21 -18.22
CA MET A 91 -5.04 -3.31 -18.48
C MET A 91 -3.86 -3.63 -17.55
N ALA A 92 -2.67 -3.78 -18.13
CA ALA A 92 -1.47 -4.06 -17.36
C ALA A 92 -1.26 -3.03 -16.24
N GLU A 93 -0.91 -3.53 -15.06
CA GLU A 93 -0.58 -2.71 -13.90
C GLU A 93 0.69 -1.90 -14.17
N GLN A 94 0.67 -0.64 -13.78
CA GLN A 94 1.83 0.25 -13.80
C GLN A 94 2.16 0.70 -12.38
N LEU A 95 3.44 0.70 -12.03
CA LEU A 95 3.89 1.31 -10.78
C LEU A 95 3.80 2.83 -10.95
N VAL A 96 2.82 3.46 -10.29
CA VAL A 96 2.65 4.92 -10.30
C VAL A 96 3.25 5.50 -9.03
N ILE A 97 4.12 6.51 -9.19
CA ILE A 97 4.70 7.31 -8.11
C ILE A 97 4.51 8.78 -8.49
N ASP A 98 3.62 9.48 -7.78
CA ASP A 98 3.32 10.89 -8.05
C ASP A 98 2.92 11.59 -6.75
N PHE A 99 3.77 12.52 -6.27
CA PHE A 99 3.54 13.26 -5.03
C PHE A 99 2.78 14.59 -5.23
N ARG A 100 2.40 14.90 -6.46
CA ARG A 100 1.62 16.13 -6.78
C ARG A 100 0.16 16.02 -6.35
N GLY A 101 -0.30 14.81 -6.07
CA GLY A 101 -1.64 14.54 -5.56
C GLY A 101 -1.75 13.10 -5.09
N LEU A 102 -2.63 12.84 -4.12
CA LEU A 102 -2.79 11.51 -3.54
C LEU A 102 -4.19 11.36 -2.95
N ASP A 103 -4.66 10.13 -2.88
CA ASP A 103 -5.81 9.76 -2.07
C ASP A 103 -5.40 9.27 -0.69
N CYS A 104 -6.36 8.84 0.11
CA CYS A 104 -6.09 8.40 1.48
C CYS A 104 -5.19 7.16 1.53
N PHE A 105 -5.32 6.24 0.57
CA PHE A 105 -4.58 4.98 0.58
C PHE A 105 -3.16 5.16 0.04
N THR A 106 -2.99 5.84 -1.09
CA THR A 106 -1.67 6.18 -1.63
C THR A 106 -0.87 7.07 -0.66
N TYR A 107 -1.55 7.91 0.13
CA TYR A 107 -0.90 8.66 1.19
C TYR A 107 -0.29 7.74 2.27
N LEU A 108 -1.04 6.73 2.74
CA LEU A 108 -0.50 5.75 3.67
C LEU A 108 0.67 4.98 3.06
N GLU A 109 0.53 4.52 1.81
CA GLU A 109 1.58 3.79 1.10
C GLU A 109 2.88 4.58 1.02
N TYR A 110 2.81 5.84 0.60
CA TYR A 110 4.01 6.69 0.47
C TYR A 110 4.68 6.97 1.80
N VAL A 111 3.92 7.26 2.85
CA VAL A 111 4.49 7.49 4.18
C VAL A 111 5.13 6.23 4.76
N GLU A 112 4.47 5.07 4.64
CA GLU A 112 5.02 3.78 5.08
C GLU A 112 6.29 3.43 4.31
N THR A 113 6.30 3.66 3.00
CA THR A 113 7.45 3.40 2.14
C THR A 113 8.64 4.31 2.50
N LEU A 114 8.41 5.62 2.60
CA LEU A 114 9.45 6.58 2.99
C LEU A 114 10.04 6.28 4.36
N ARG A 115 9.21 5.80 5.29
CA ARG A 115 9.64 5.38 6.62
C ARG A 115 10.67 4.26 6.57
N LYS A 116 10.63 3.42 5.56
CA LYS A 116 11.52 2.26 5.35
C LYS A 116 12.70 2.55 4.44
N SER A 117 12.76 3.72 3.82
CA SER A 117 13.72 4.01 2.76
C SER A 117 14.84 4.93 3.23
N SER A 118 16.01 4.76 2.64
CA SER A 118 17.20 5.60 2.83
C SER A 118 17.64 6.32 1.55
N SER A 119 17.12 5.92 0.39
CA SER A 119 17.41 6.49 -0.94
C SER A 119 16.16 6.43 -1.82
N GLU A 120 16.18 7.13 -2.96
CA GLU A 120 15.13 7.04 -3.98
C GLU A 120 14.98 5.61 -4.54
N SER A 121 16.10 4.92 -4.76
CA SER A 121 16.08 3.52 -5.19
C SER A 121 15.46 2.58 -4.14
N ASP A 122 15.75 2.81 -2.84
CA ASP A 122 15.09 2.06 -1.77
C ASP A 122 13.59 2.38 -1.71
N PHE A 123 13.21 3.64 -1.98
CA PHE A 123 11.82 4.04 -2.01
C PHE A 123 11.02 3.28 -3.07
N GLU A 124 11.54 3.18 -4.31
CA GLU A 124 10.88 2.43 -5.38
C GLU A 124 10.69 0.96 -4.99
N LYS A 125 11.77 0.31 -4.52
CA LYS A 125 11.73 -1.08 -4.06
C LYS A 125 10.74 -1.29 -2.92
N ASN A 126 10.81 -0.47 -1.88
CA ASN A 126 9.95 -0.57 -0.71
C ASN A 126 8.49 -0.25 -1.05
N LEU A 127 8.22 0.61 -2.07
CA LEU A 127 6.87 0.87 -2.53
C LEU A 127 6.27 -0.36 -3.22
N ILE A 128 7.06 -1.07 -4.01
CA ILE A 128 6.62 -2.33 -4.61
C ILE A 128 6.23 -3.33 -3.51
N GLU A 129 7.04 -3.48 -2.48
CA GLU A 129 6.75 -4.38 -1.35
C GLU A 129 5.54 -3.91 -0.51
N THR A 130 5.35 -2.59 -0.37
CA THR A 130 4.23 -2.00 0.37
C THR A 130 2.91 -2.14 -0.38
N ARG A 131 2.90 -1.88 -1.69
CA ARG A 131 1.69 -1.85 -2.51
C ARG A 131 1.28 -3.22 -3.03
N TYR A 132 2.24 -4.11 -3.30
CA TYR A 132 1.97 -5.39 -3.94
C TYR A 132 2.37 -6.57 -3.05
N LYS A 133 1.52 -7.58 -3.01
CA LYS A 133 1.83 -8.87 -2.36
C LYS A 133 3.02 -9.52 -3.07
N ASN A 134 3.92 -10.10 -2.31
CA ASN A 134 5.11 -10.80 -2.80
C ASN A 134 6.03 -9.95 -3.70
N GLY A 135 5.99 -8.62 -3.58
CA GLY A 135 6.83 -7.73 -4.37
C GLY A 135 6.60 -7.82 -5.90
N THR A 136 5.44 -8.29 -6.34
CA THR A 136 5.13 -8.48 -7.76
C THR A 136 4.12 -7.47 -8.24
N VAL A 137 4.57 -6.53 -9.09
CA VAL A 137 3.71 -5.51 -9.70
C VAL A 137 2.64 -6.16 -10.55
N GLY A 138 1.37 -5.96 -10.18
CA GLY A 138 0.24 -6.54 -10.88
C GLY A 138 -1.08 -6.21 -10.19
N PHE A 139 -2.14 -5.99 -10.97
CA PHE A 139 -3.45 -5.62 -10.44
C PHE A 139 -3.96 -6.61 -9.38
N LEU A 140 -3.85 -7.91 -9.62
CA LEU A 140 -4.31 -8.95 -8.68
C LEU A 140 -3.43 -9.06 -7.42
N ASN A 141 -2.20 -8.56 -7.48
CA ASN A 141 -1.25 -8.56 -6.36
C ASN A 141 -1.34 -7.27 -5.53
N ARG A 142 -2.00 -6.23 -6.01
CA ARG A 142 -2.15 -4.99 -5.25
C ARG A 142 -2.88 -5.27 -3.93
N ARG A 143 -2.42 -4.66 -2.83
CA ARG A 143 -3.15 -4.67 -1.55
C ARG A 143 -4.31 -3.70 -1.63
N HIS A 144 -5.45 -4.18 -2.15
CA HIS A 144 -6.62 -3.36 -2.44
C HIS A 144 -7.42 -2.96 -1.20
N PHE A 145 -7.31 -3.72 -0.12
CA PHE A 145 -8.06 -3.52 1.11
C PHE A 145 -7.12 -3.14 2.25
N PHE A 146 -7.58 -2.29 3.15
CA PHE A 146 -6.78 -1.90 4.31
C PHE A 146 -6.38 -3.12 5.15
N SER A 147 -7.28 -4.08 5.29
CA SER A 147 -7.01 -5.33 5.99
C SER A 147 -5.94 -6.22 5.31
N ASP A 148 -5.58 -5.99 4.06
CA ASP A 148 -4.44 -6.67 3.44
C ASP A 148 -3.10 -6.32 4.12
N TRP A 149 -3.02 -5.18 4.83
CA TRP A 149 -1.82 -4.73 5.52
C TRP A 149 -1.49 -5.53 6.77
N ALA A 150 -2.49 -6.13 7.41
CA ALA A 150 -2.33 -6.91 8.64
C ALA A 150 -2.58 -8.42 8.45
N ASN A 151 -3.24 -8.83 7.36
CA ASN A 151 -3.65 -10.23 7.14
C ASN A 151 -2.66 -11.07 6.33
N ASP A 152 -1.52 -10.54 5.95
CA ASP A 152 -0.46 -11.30 5.30
C ASP A 152 0.42 -11.94 6.39
N LYS A 153 0.40 -13.29 6.50
CA LYS A 153 1.12 -13.99 7.59
C LYS A 153 2.63 -13.74 7.56
N ASP A 154 3.20 -13.67 6.37
CA ASP A 154 4.64 -13.60 6.19
C ASP A 154 5.14 -12.16 5.91
N HIS A 155 4.28 -11.33 5.32
CA HIS A 155 4.64 -9.99 4.83
C HIS A 155 3.66 -8.90 5.31
N ALA A 156 3.09 -9.08 6.52
CA ALA A 156 2.24 -8.05 7.11
C ALA A 156 3.03 -6.75 7.35
N LEU A 157 2.46 -5.63 6.94
CA LEU A 157 3.05 -4.29 7.13
C LEU A 157 2.80 -3.75 8.53
N ALA A 158 1.73 -4.22 9.18
CA ALA A 158 1.29 -3.76 10.48
C ALA A 158 0.64 -4.90 11.29
N ASP A 159 0.53 -4.70 12.58
CA ASP A 159 -0.20 -5.56 13.50
C ASP A 159 -1.60 -4.99 13.76
N ASP A 160 -2.63 -5.83 13.68
CA ASP A 160 -3.98 -5.45 14.10
C ASP A 160 -4.05 -5.38 15.65
N LEU A 161 -4.22 -4.16 16.16
CA LEU A 161 -4.36 -3.90 17.59
C LEU A 161 -5.80 -3.69 18.03
N THR A 162 -6.75 -3.71 17.13
CA THR A 162 -8.13 -3.27 17.38
C THR A 162 -8.76 -3.94 18.60
N SER A 163 -8.68 -5.27 18.71
CA SER A 163 -9.22 -6.03 19.85
C SER A 163 -8.41 -5.84 21.15
N ARG A 164 -7.14 -5.44 21.04
CA ARG A 164 -6.27 -5.21 22.21
C ARG A 164 -6.46 -3.82 22.81
N ILE A 165 -6.95 -2.87 22.01
CA ILE A 165 -7.18 -1.48 22.42
C ILE A 165 -8.48 -1.30 23.15
N SER A 166 -9.52 -2.06 22.79
CA SER A 166 -10.84 -1.93 23.42
C SER A 166 -11.51 -3.28 23.64
N PRO A 167 -12.04 -3.56 24.82
CA PRO A 167 -12.87 -4.75 25.09
C PRO A 167 -14.22 -4.70 24.35
N HIS A 168 -14.61 -3.55 23.82
CA HIS A 168 -15.81 -3.36 23.02
C HIS A 168 -15.59 -3.57 21.52
N ALA A 169 -14.43 -4.08 21.12
CA ALA A 169 -14.18 -4.41 19.73
C ALA A 169 -15.11 -5.54 19.26
N VAL A 170 -15.63 -5.38 18.05
CA VAL A 170 -16.58 -6.32 17.41
C VAL A 170 -15.92 -6.90 16.17
N SER A 171 -16.04 -8.23 16.01
CA SER A 171 -15.55 -8.91 14.81
C SER A 171 -16.74 -9.32 13.93
N ILE A 172 -16.62 -9.07 12.63
CA ILE A 172 -17.64 -9.40 11.63
C ILE A 172 -16.98 -10.03 10.40
N GLU A 173 -17.64 -11.03 9.84
CA GLU A 173 -17.23 -11.64 8.58
C GLU A 173 -17.70 -10.80 7.40
N LYS A 174 -16.80 -10.51 6.47
CA LYS A 174 -17.10 -9.81 5.21
C LYS A 174 -16.57 -10.57 4.00
N ASN A 175 -17.31 -10.51 2.92
CA ASN A 175 -16.88 -10.97 1.60
C ASN A 175 -16.31 -9.76 0.84
N LEU A 176 -15.03 -9.45 1.03
CA LEU A 176 -14.39 -8.28 0.41
C LEU A 176 -14.49 -8.37 -1.11
N ASN A 177 -14.68 -7.22 -1.76
CA ASN A 177 -14.95 -7.02 -3.19
C ASN A 177 -16.40 -7.30 -3.63
N ALA A 178 -17.23 -8.02 -2.87
CA ALA A 178 -18.61 -8.34 -3.27
C ALA A 178 -19.58 -7.26 -2.80
N LYS A 179 -20.26 -6.57 -3.73
CA LYS A 179 -21.34 -5.63 -3.42
C LYS A 179 -22.64 -6.37 -3.09
N SER A 180 -23.61 -5.65 -2.51
CA SER A 180 -24.93 -6.20 -2.19
C SER A 180 -25.75 -6.63 -3.40
N ASP A 181 -25.50 -6.04 -4.57
CA ASP A 181 -26.17 -6.37 -5.83
C ASP A 181 -25.52 -7.55 -6.58
N GLY A 182 -24.52 -8.21 -5.98
CA GLY A 182 -23.78 -9.32 -6.57
C GLY A 182 -22.66 -8.90 -7.51
N THR A 183 -22.47 -7.61 -7.79
CA THR A 183 -21.35 -7.12 -8.58
C THR A 183 -20.10 -6.93 -7.71
N ALA A 184 -18.95 -6.69 -8.35
CA ALA A 184 -17.70 -6.44 -7.66
C ALA A 184 -17.35 -4.93 -7.65
N TYR A 185 -16.68 -4.45 -6.57
CA TYR A 185 -16.06 -3.11 -6.59
C TYR A 185 -14.92 -3.04 -7.60
N LEU A 186 -14.14 -4.11 -7.67
CA LEU A 186 -12.96 -4.24 -8.53
C LEU A 186 -13.18 -5.46 -9.44
N PRO A 187 -13.71 -5.29 -10.66
CA PRO A 187 -13.92 -6.39 -11.59
C PRO A 187 -12.64 -7.15 -11.87
N GLY A 188 -12.74 -8.49 -11.85
CA GLY A 188 -11.59 -9.38 -12.05
C GLY A 188 -10.79 -9.71 -10.80
N LEU A 189 -10.96 -8.97 -9.71
CA LEU A 189 -10.41 -9.37 -8.42
C LEU A 189 -11.34 -10.39 -7.75
N PRO A 190 -10.83 -11.50 -7.20
CA PRO A 190 -11.67 -12.47 -6.49
C PRO A 190 -12.28 -11.88 -5.22
N THR A 191 -13.42 -12.41 -4.83
CA THR A 191 -14.01 -12.15 -3.50
C THR A 191 -13.21 -12.88 -2.44
N VAL A 192 -12.86 -12.18 -1.36
CA VAL A 192 -12.10 -12.73 -0.23
C VAL A 192 -12.92 -12.66 1.04
N ARG A 193 -13.22 -13.80 1.65
CA ARG A 193 -13.81 -13.86 2.99
C ARG A 193 -12.79 -13.44 4.03
N ARG A 194 -13.15 -12.46 4.87
CA ARG A 194 -12.27 -11.91 5.88
C ARG A 194 -13.01 -11.47 7.13
N THR A 195 -12.47 -11.80 8.30
CA THR A 195 -12.93 -11.24 9.57
C THR A 195 -12.34 -9.84 9.73
N ILE A 196 -13.21 -8.86 9.92
CA ILE A 196 -12.83 -7.47 10.23
C ILE A 196 -13.20 -7.20 11.68
N THR A 197 -12.20 -6.81 12.47
CA THR A 197 -12.41 -6.36 13.84
C THR A 197 -12.40 -4.84 13.87
N TYR A 198 -13.39 -4.22 14.53
CA TYR A 198 -13.48 -2.76 14.65
C TYR A 198 -14.00 -2.36 16.02
N ILE A 199 -13.67 -1.15 16.46
CA ILE A 199 -14.24 -0.52 17.67
C ILE A 199 -15.39 0.36 17.22
N PRO A 200 -16.65 0.09 17.61
CA PRO A 200 -17.78 0.97 17.31
C PRO A 200 -17.53 2.38 17.86
N SER A 201 -17.83 3.42 17.10
CA SER A 201 -17.47 4.81 17.42
C SER A 201 -17.98 5.30 18.76
N LYS A 202 -19.14 4.79 19.23
CA LYS A 202 -19.69 5.10 20.55
C LYS A 202 -18.80 4.66 21.72
N PHE A 203 -17.83 3.78 21.48
CA PHE A 203 -16.84 3.29 22.44
C PHE A 203 -15.44 3.86 22.21
N VAL A 204 -15.28 4.75 21.21
CA VAL A 204 -14.00 5.44 20.97
C VAL A 204 -13.98 6.70 21.82
N ASP A 205 -13.50 6.56 23.03
CA ASP A 205 -13.42 7.60 24.04
C ASP A 205 -11.96 7.96 24.39
N LYS A 206 -11.76 8.71 25.49
CA LYS A 206 -10.43 9.11 25.97
C LYS A 206 -9.59 7.91 26.41
N GLU A 207 -10.20 6.83 26.90
CA GLU A 207 -9.50 5.61 27.29
C GLU A 207 -8.95 4.91 26.06
N VAL A 208 -9.77 4.67 25.05
CA VAL A 208 -9.33 4.12 23.76
C VAL A 208 -8.21 4.99 23.16
N VAL A 209 -8.36 6.32 23.16
CA VAL A 209 -7.35 7.25 22.68
C VAL A 209 -6.05 7.12 23.49
N SER A 210 -6.09 6.82 24.80
CA SER A 210 -4.88 6.66 25.61
C SER A 210 -3.99 5.50 25.13
N HIS A 211 -4.55 4.45 24.55
CA HIS A 211 -3.87 3.27 24.01
C HIS A 211 -3.34 3.45 22.58
N LEU A 212 -3.83 4.47 21.85
CA LEU A 212 -3.32 4.80 20.53
C LEU A 212 -1.94 5.47 20.61
N GLN A 213 -1.09 5.21 19.63
CA GLN A 213 0.22 5.83 19.49
C GLN A 213 0.31 6.65 18.22
N THR A 214 1.07 7.75 18.26
CA THR A 214 1.41 8.50 17.05
C THR A 214 1.98 7.56 16.01
N GLY A 215 1.43 7.61 14.79
CA GLY A 215 1.81 6.74 13.69
C GLY A 215 0.93 5.50 13.52
N ASP A 216 0.00 5.22 14.44
CA ASP A 216 -1.00 4.17 14.21
C ASP A 216 -1.83 4.50 12.97
N TYR A 217 -2.09 3.49 12.15
CA TYR A 217 -2.98 3.58 10.99
C TYR A 217 -4.42 3.40 11.44
N ILE A 218 -5.27 4.32 11.06
CA ILE A 218 -6.68 4.30 11.39
C ILE A 218 -7.48 4.05 10.12
N GLY A 219 -8.20 2.94 10.09
CA GLY A 219 -9.23 2.66 9.09
C GLY A 219 -10.60 3.06 9.62
N LEU A 220 -11.39 3.78 8.82
CA LEU A 220 -12.78 4.08 9.17
C LEU A 220 -13.66 2.94 8.69
N TYR A 221 -14.07 2.11 9.63
CA TYR A 221 -14.94 0.96 9.39
C TYR A 221 -16.22 1.37 8.65
N THR A 222 -16.73 0.48 7.82
CA THR A 222 -17.99 0.67 7.09
C THR A 222 -18.86 -0.57 7.16
N GLU A 223 -20.17 -0.37 7.23
CA GLU A 223 -21.16 -1.42 7.14
C GLU A 223 -21.41 -1.89 5.69
N LEU A 224 -20.91 -1.13 4.70
CA LEU A 224 -21.08 -1.48 3.29
C LEU A 224 -20.54 -2.90 3.02
N PRO A 225 -21.34 -3.77 2.38
CA PRO A 225 -20.85 -5.07 1.94
C PRO A 225 -19.64 -4.93 1.02
N GLY A 226 -18.69 -5.86 1.13
CA GLY A 226 -17.54 -5.91 0.25
C GLY A 226 -16.39 -4.95 0.56
N LEU A 227 -16.51 -4.09 1.57
CA LEU A 227 -15.46 -3.18 2.02
C LEU A 227 -15.18 -3.38 3.51
N ASP A 228 -13.91 -3.31 3.90
CA ASP A 228 -13.45 -3.27 5.28
C ASP A 228 -13.55 -1.86 5.86
N VAL A 229 -13.02 -0.88 5.13
CA VAL A 229 -13.03 0.54 5.49
C VAL A 229 -13.37 1.40 4.27
N THR A 230 -13.85 2.62 4.49
CA THR A 230 -14.06 3.61 3.41
C THR A 230 -13.01 4.68 3.37
N HIS A 231 -12.16 4.76 4.39
CA HIS A 231 -11.15 5.79 4.49
C HIS A 231 -10.05 5.39 5.45
N VAL A 232 -8.85 5.96 5.28
CA VAL A 232 -7.70 5.70 6.13
C VAL A 232 -6.92 6.99 6.44
N GLY A 233 -6.15 6.95 7.53
CA GLY A 233 -5.27 8.05 7.95
C GLY A 233 -4.36 7.63 9.09
N PHE A 234 -3.59 8.59 9.62
CA PHE A 234 -2.70 8.41 10.74
C PHE A 234 -3.27 9.04 12.01
N PHE A 235 -3.19 8.32 13.11
CA PHE A 235 -3.36 8.92 14.42
C PHE A 235 -2.10 9.69 14.81
N ILE A 236 -2.22 10.96 15.12
CA ILE A 236 -1.11 11.82 15.53
C ILE A 236 -1.47 12.54 16.83
N ARG A 237 -0.60 12.44 17.84
CA ARG A 237 -0.68 13.28 19.05
C ARG A 237 -0.01 14.61 18.79
N THR A 238 -0.72 15.70 19.06
CA THR A 238 -0.21 17.06 18.97
C THR A 238 -0.40 17.78 20.30
N ASP A 239 0.28 18.90 20.50
CA ASP A 239 0.12 19.74 21.71
C ASP A 239 -1.31 20.27 21.88
N LYS A 240 -2.08 20.33 20.77
CA LYS A 240 -3.50 20.76 20.77
C LYS A 240 -4.48 19.61 20.91
N GLY A 241 -3.98 18.40 21.13
CA GLY A 241 -4.76 17.16 21.21
C GLY A 241 -4.57 16.22 20.02
N PRO A 242 -5.18 15.03 20.08
CA PRO A 242 -5.04 14.03 19.05
C PRO A 242 -5.78 14.41 17.75
N VAL A 243 -5.16 14.14 16.62
CA VAL A 243 -5.74 14.38 15.29
C VAL A 243 -5.71 13.14 14.43
N LEU A 244 -6.63 13.06 13.48
CA LEU A 244 -6.52 12.21 12.31
C LEU A 244 -5.86 13.01 11.19
N ARG A 245 -4.64 12.63 10.80
CA ARG A 245 -3.96 13.19 9.64
C ARG A 245 -4.28 12.34 8.42
N HIS A 246 -4.92 12.93 7.41
CA HIS A 246 -5.41 12.17 6.27
C HIS A 246 -5.51 13.01 4.98
N ALA A 247 -5.47 12.35 3.83
CA ALA A 247 -5.83 12.99 2.56
C ALA A 247 -7.36 13.07 2.49
N SER A 248 -7.90 14.25 2.73
CA SER A 248 -9.33 14.50 2.85
C SER A 248 -9.97 14.84 1.51
N LEU A 249 -10.86 13.98 1.00
CA LEU A 249 -11.69 14.30 -0.16
C LEU A 249 -12.52 15.58 0.08
N LYS A 250 -13.14 15.72 1.26
CA LYS A 250 -13.98 16.87 1.61
C LYS A 250 -13.20 18.20 1.66
N LYS A 251 -11.94 18.16 2.12
CA LYS A 251 -11.06 19.35 2.20
C LYS A 251 -10.21 19.54 0.95
N GLY A 252 -10.22 18.56 0.04
CA GLY A 252 -9.46 18.58 -1.22
C GLY A 252 -7.93 18.46 -1.04
N LYS A 253 -7.45 18.12 0.15
CA LYS A 253 -6.01 18.06 0.48
C LYS A 253 -5.71 17.25 1.75
N VAL A 254 -4.43 17.01 2.02
CA VAL A 254 -3.97 16.44 3.29
C VAL A 254 -4.14 17.46 4.41
N VAL A 255 -4.82 17.06 5.48
CA VAL A 255 -5.14 17.90 6.65
C VAL A 255 -5.10 17.11 7.95
N ASP A 256 -5.00 17.84 9.06
CA ASP A 256 -5.27 17.34 10.41
C ASP A 256 -6.69 17.72 10.83
N LEU A 257 -7.45 16.76 11.34
CA LEU A 257 -8.78 17.00 11.93
C LEU A 257 -8.82 16.42 13.35
N PRO A 258 -9.54 17.08 14.31
CA PRO A 258 -9.69 16.55 15.66
C PRO A 258 -10.18 15.10 15.64
N PHE A 259 -9.45 14.19 16.28
CA PHE A 259 -9.64 12.76 16.13
C PHE A 259 -11.04 12.30 16.56
N LEU A 260 -11.42 12.59 17.81
CA LEU A 260 -12.69 12.14 18.37
C LEU A 260 -13.89 12.72 17.61
N ASP A 261 -13.82 14.02 17.24
CA ASP A 261 -14.91 14.67 16.49
C ASP A 261 -15.11 14.01 15.12
N TYR A 262 -14.00 13.63 14.46
CA TYR A 262 -14.07 13.03 13.15
C TYR A 262 -14.57 11.59 13.18
N VAL A 263 -14.08 10.76 14.13
CA VAL A 263 -14.45 9.34 14.20
C VAL A 263 -15.84 9.11 14.80
N SER A 264 -16.34 10.02 15.65
CA SER A 264 -17.70 9.93 16.20
C SER A 264 -18.80 9.91 15.13
N GLN A 265 -18.51 10.43 13.95
CA GLN A 265 -19.41 10.47 12.79
C GLN A 265 -19.33 9.22 11.90
N LYS A 266 -18.60 8.19 12.33
CA LYS A 266 -18.35 6.97 11.56
C LYS A 266 -18.92 5.75 12.30
N PRO A 267 -19.17 4.62 11.64
CA PRO A 267 -19.62 3.41 12.30
C PRO A 267 -18.61 2.87 13.33
N GLY A 268 -17.31 3.04 13.06
CA GLY A 268 -16.24 2.58 13.94
C GLY A 268 -14.85 2.79 13.34
N ILE A 269 -13.84 2.33 14.07
CA ILE A 269 -12.44 2.38 13.65
C ILE A 269 -11.78 1.01 13.69
N VAL A 270 -10.85 0.80 12.77
CA VAL A 270 -9.88 -0.30 12.77
C VAL A 270 -8.52 0.31 13.07
N VAL A 271 -7.73 -0.32 13.92
CA VAL A 271 -6.42 0.22 14.36
C VAL A 271 -5.32 -0.76 14.04
N TYR A 272 -4.40 -0.34 13.18
CA TYR A 272 -3.19 -1.09 12.87
C TYR A 272 -1.96 -0.31 13.30
N ARG A 273 -0.98 -1.00 13.88
CA ARG A 273 0.31 -0.41 14.27
C ARG A 273 1.39 -0.86 13.30
N PRO A 274 2.12 0.06 12.65
CA PRO A 274 3.20 -0.30 11.76
C PRO A 274 4.25 -1.14 12.49
N LYS A 275 4.77 -2.17 11.81
CA LYS A 275 5.85 -2.96 12.36
C LYS A 275 7.12 -2.13 12.51
N THR A 276 7.79 -2.32 13.64
CA THR A 276 9.10 -1.71 13.87
C THR A 276 10.11 -2.35 12.92
N GLN A 277 10.87 -1.53 12.21
CA GLN A 277 11.96 -1.98 11.38
C GLN A 277 13.27 -1.50 11.99
N ALA A 278 14.27 -2.40 12.06
CA ALA A 278 15.62 -1.97 12.40
C ALA A 278 16.15 -1.09 11.26
N TYR A 279 16.45 0.17 11.55
CA TYR A 279 17.08 1.05 10.59
C TYR A 279 18.58 0.79 10.58
N PRO A 280 19.24 0.74 9.43
CA PRO A 280 20.69 0.76 9.39
C PRO A 280 21.15 2.04 10.10
N SER A 281 22.01 1.89 11.10
CA SER A 281 22.65 3.03 11.74
C SER A 281 23.34 3.86 10.65
N PRO A 282 23.24 5.21 10.66
CA PRO A 282 24.02 6.02 9.74
C PRO A 282 25.51 5.64 9.89
N PRO A 283 26.29 5.58 8.81
CA PRO A 283 27.70 5.28 8.90
C PRO A 283 28.34 6.26 9.87
N LEU A 284 29.09 5.73 10.84
CA LEU A 284 29.85 6.56 11.77
C LEU A 284 30.67 7.56 10.95
N PRO A 285 30.71 8.84 11.34
CA PRO A 285 31.54 9.81 10.67
C PRO A 285 32.98 9.28 10.70
N THR A 286 33.55 9.06 9.54
CA THR A 286 34.97 8.71 9.41
C THR A 286 35.76 9.90 9.92
N HIS A 287 36.34 9.80 11.12
CA HIS A 287 37.29 10.77 11.57
C HIS A 287 38.43 10.79 10.54
N PRO A 288 38.79 11.97 10.01
CA PRO A 288 39.99 12.06 9.20
C PRO A 288 41.16 11.55 10.04
N GLN A 289 41.85 10.53 9.53
CA GLN A 289 43.11 10.09 10.11
C GLN A 289 44.00 11.31 10.21
N ARG A 290 44.45 11.63 11.41
CA ARG A 290 45.51 12.62 11.60
C ARG A 290 46.76 12.04 10.99
N ASP A 291 47.08 12.45 9.78
CA ASP A 291 48.35 12.13 9.17
C ASP A 291 49.47 12.75 10.01
N GLY A 292 50.37 11.89 10.46
CA GLY A 292 51.77 12.18 10.71
C GLY A 292 52.11 13.16 11.80
N ALA A 293 52.38 12.64 13.00
CA ALA A 293 53.32 13.29 13.91
C ALA A 293 54.64 13.50 13.17
N ARG A 294 54.91 14.74 12.71
CA ARG A 294 56.26 15.15 12.29
C ARG A 294 57.16 15.12 13.52
N SER A 295 58.03 14.13 13.59
CA SER A 295 59.16 14.12 14.51
C SER A 295 60.10 15.28 14.19
N PHE A 296 60.27 16.25 15.08
CA PHE A 296 61.33 17.25 15.03
C PHE A 296 62.61 16.58 15.45
N PRO A 297 63.74 16.75 14.73
CA PRO A 297 65.03 16.25 15.18
C PRO A 297 65.52 17.11 16.36
N ILE A 298 65.91 16.46 17.44
CA ILE A 298 66.67 17.07 18.55
C ILE A 298 68.11 17.08 18.08
N THR A 299 68.67 18.27 17.89
CA THR A 299 70.15 18.45 17.68
C THR A 299 70.79 18.82 19.02
N PRO A 300 72.08 18.36 19.27
CA PRO A 300 72.75 18.43 20.59
C PRO A 300 73.18 19.83 21.01
#